data_98aee0a5cb5ac3d1e82d3e4a8a78f003
#
_entry.id   98aee0a5cb5ac3d1e82d3e4a8a78f003
#
_cell.length_a   1.000
_cell.length_b   1.000
_cell.length_c   1.000
_cell.angle_alpha   90.00
_cell.angle_beta   90.00
_cell.angle_gamma   90.00
#
_symmetry.space_group_name_H-M   'P 1'
#
loop_
_entity.id
_entity.type
_entity.pdbx_description
1 polymer ?
#
loop_
_entity_poly.entity_id
_entity_poly.type
_entity_poly.pdbx_seq_one_letter_code
_entity_poly.pdbx_strand_id
1 'polypeptide(L)'
;MAGAYETGVYRNIFKECGYSEEEIEKRVKETFETIFYGSEEERFYHEAGADMGYMEDTGNHDVRTEGMSYGMMVCVQMNRKKEFDRLWKWVRTYMYIEDGPGKNYFAWSCAVSYTHLRAHETLSDL
;
A
#
# COMPACT_ATOMS: atom_id res chain seq x y z
N MET A 1 -21.93 -25.92 4.57
CA MET A 1 -20.47 -26.09 4.35
C MET A 1 -19.77 -24.99 5.12
N ALA A 2 -18.90 -25.30 6.07
CA ALA A 2 -18.20 -24.31 6.87
C ALA A 2 -17.22 -23.51 5.98
N GLY A 3 -17.15 -22.20 6.18
CA GLY A 3 -16.25 -21.32 5.43
C GLY A 3 -14.79 -21.39 5.91
N ALA A 4 -13.86 -20.79 5.18
CA ALA A 4 -12.44 -20.76 5.53
C ALA A 4 -12.18 -20.10 6.89
N TYR A 5 -12.98 -19.10 7.27
CA TYR A 5 -12.90 -18.46 8.58
C TYR A 5 -13.17 -19.45 9.73
N GLU A 6 -14.17 -20.34 9.57
CA GLU A 6 -14.55 -21.32 10.60
C GLU A 6 -13.58 -22.49 10.66
N THR A 7 -13.05 -22.90 9.52
CA THR A 7 -12.13 -24.05 9.42
C THR A 7 -10.66 -23.70 9.60
N GLY A 8 -10.28 -22.42 9.44
CA GLY A 8 -8.88 -21.98 9.39
C GLY A 8 -8.13 -22.48 8.16
N VAL A 9 -8.81 -23.11 7.21
CA VAL A 9 -8.20 -23.69 6.01
C VAL A 9 -8.51 -22.80 4.81
N TYR A 10 -7.47 -22.22 4.24
CA TYR A 10 -7.56 -21.41 3.04
C TYR A 10 -7.07 -22.20 1.83
N ARG A 11 -7.85 -22.14 0.77
CA ARG A 11 -7.54 -22.79 -0.49
C ARG A 11 -6.32 -22.14 -1.15
N ASN A 12 -5.32 -22.93 -1.49
CA ASN A 12 -4.17 -22.47 -2.26
C ASN A 12 -4.31 -22.93 -3.71
N ILE A 13 -4.79 -22.03 -4.57
CA ILE A 13 -5.07 -22.31 -5.99
C ILE A 13 -3.78 -22.65 -6.75
N PHE A 14 -2.65 -22.02 -6.44
CA PHE A 14 -1.39 -22.35 -7.10
C PHE A 14 -0.95 -23.79 -6.82
N LYS A 15 -1.11 -24.24 -5.58
CA LYS A 15 -0.84 -25.64 -5.21
C LYS A 15 -1.77 -26.62 -5.93
N GLU A 16 -3.05 -26.27 -6.09
CA GLU A 16 -4.01 -27.06 -6.87
C GLU A 16 -3.69 -27.11 -8.37
N CYS A 17 -3.03 -26.06 -8.90
CA CYS A 17 -2.52 -26.01 -10.27
C CYS A 17 -1.19 -26.77 -10.45
N GLY A 18 -0.65 -27.39 -9.39
CA GLY A 18 0.53 -28.23 -9.46
C GLY A 18 1.86 -27.55 -9.14
N TYR A 19 1.86 -26.31 -8.69
CA TYR A 19 3.07 -25.64 -8.23
C TYR A 19 3.49 -26.15 -6.85
N SER A 20 4.80 -26.30 -6.63
CA SER A 20 5.36 -26.66 -5.32
C SER A 20 5.28 -25.47 -4.35
N GLU A 21 5.35 -25.76 -3.06
CA GLU A 21 5.37 -24.70 -2.03
C GLU A 21 6.57 -23.77 -2.22
N GLU A 22 7.72 -24.29 -2.59
CA GLU A 22 8.94 -23.53 -2.85
C GLU A 22 8.77 -22.55 -4.03
N GLU A 23 8.19 -23.01 -5.14
CA GLU A 23 7.89 -22.16 -6.29
C GLU A 23 6.89 -21.04 -5.94
N ILE A 24 5.87 -21.36 -5.15
CA ILE A 24 4.86 -20.40 -4.70
C ILE A 24 5.50 -19.34 -3.80
N GLU A 25 6.24 -19.76 -2.78
CA GLU A 25 6.92 -18.84 -1.86
C GLU A 25 7.91 -17.92 -2.59
N LYS A 26 8.71 -18.49 -3.47
CA LYS A 26 9.65 -17.74 -4.29
C LYS A 26 8.92 -16.68 -5.11
N ARG A 27 7.85 -17.07 -5.82
CA ARG A 27 7.06 -16.17 -6.66
C ARG A 27 6.42 -15.03 -5.87
N VAL A 28 5.86 -15.33 -4.70
CA VAL A 28 5.24 -14.34 -3.82
C VAL A 28 6.29 -13.32 -3.34
N LYS A 29 7.47 -13.79 -2.91
CA LYS A 29 8.57 -12.91 -2.48
C LYS A 29 9.08 -12.03 -3.62
N GLU A 30 9.34 -12.62 -4.79
CA GLU A 30 9.78 -11.89 -5.98
C GLU A 30 8.76 -10.83 -6.40
N THR A 31 7.47 -11.16 -6.37
CA THR A 31 6.39 -10.22 -6.71
C THR A 31 6.35 -9.06 -5.71
N PHE A 32 6.50 -9.32 -4.41
CA PHE A 32 6.60 -8.26 -3.41
C PHE A 32 7.78 -7.33 -3.70
N GLU A 33 8.97 -7.89 -3.92
CA GLU A 33 10.18 -7.10 -4.20
C GLU A 33 10.02 -6.27 -5.50
N THR A 34 9.39 -6.81 -6.53
CA THR A 34 9.10 -6.08 -7.76
C THR A 34 8.15 -4.91 -7.53
N ILE A 35 7.03 -5.14 -6.84
CA ILE A 35 6.00 -4.12 -6.59
C ILE A 35 6.52 -2.99 -5.69
N PHE A 36 7.33 -3.33 -4.68
CA PHE A 36 7.80 -2.36 -3.69
C PHE A 36 9.17 -1.76 -4.02
N TYR A 37 10.08 -2.54 -4.62
CA TYR A 37 11.49 -2.17 -4.75
C TYR A 37 12.08 -2.43 -6.14
N GLY A 38 11.25 -2.80 -7.11
CA GLY A 38 11.66 -2.98 -8.51
C GLY A 38 12.14 -1.69 -9.16
N SER A 39 12.42 -1.75 -10.45
CA SER A 39 12.76 -0.57 -11.25
C SER A 39 11.63 0.46 -11.22
N GLU A 40 11.89 1.68 -11.66
CA GLU A 40 10.86 2.74 -11.73
C GLU A 40 9.68 2.39 -12.64
N GLU A 41 9.89 1.50 -13.60
CA GLU A 41 8.86 1.02 -14.51
C GLU A 41 8.01 -0.13 -13.93
N GLU A 42 8.50 -0.80 -12.87
CA GLU A 42 7.86 -2.00 -12.30
C GLU A 42 7.22 -1.76 -10.93
N ARG A 43 7.78 -0.83 -10.14
CA ARG A 43 7.30 -0.57 -8.78
C ARG A 43 6.06 0.32 -8.77
N PHE A 44 5.19 0.06 -7.83
CA PHE A 44 4.07 0.93 -7.48
C PHE A 44 4.31 1.71 -6.18
N TYR A 45 5.21 1.20 -5.33
CA TYR A 45 5.55 1.84 -4.07
C TYR A 45 6.65 2.88 -4.25
N HIS A 46 6.43 4.08 -3.68
CA HIS A 46 7.41 5.17 -3.66
C HIS A 46 7.60 5.67 -2.24
N GLU A 47 8.86 5.90 -1.86
CA GLU A 47 9.18 6.55 -0.62
C GLU A 47 8.95 8.07 -0.74
N ALA A 48 8.38 8.68 0.32
CA ALA A 48 8.11 10.11 0.42
C ALA A 48 8.70 10.66 1.71
N GLY A 49 9.67 11.55 1.59
CA GLY A 49 10.39 12.06 2.75
C GLY A 49 11.12 10.97 3.54
N ALA A 50 11.30 11.21 4.85
CA ALA A 50 12.09 10.31 5.70
C ALA A 50 11.33 9.03 6.11
N ASP A 51 10.00 9.12 6.30
CA ASP A 51 9.23 8.09 6.99
C ASP A 51 7.80 7.90 6.44
N MET A 52 7.53 8.36 5.24
CA MET A 52 6.28 8.13 4.51
C MET A 52 6.52 7.36 3.20
N GLY A 53 5.46 6.81 2.64
CA GLY A 53 5.45 6.18 1.33
C GLY A 53 4.04 6.08 0.78
N TYR A 54 3.91 5.90 -0.52
CA TYR A 54 2.62 5.77 -1.19
C TYR A 54 2.65 4.71 -2.29
N MET A 55 1.47 4.24 -2.66
CA MET A 55 1.26 3.38 -3.84
C MET A 55 0.71 4.26 -4.96
N GLU A 56 1.42 4.32 -6.09
CA GLU A 56 1.01 5.09 -7.25
C GLU A 56 -0.01 4.34 -8.10
N ASP A 57 -1.07 5.04 -8.52
CA ASP A 57 -1.90 4.64 -9.65
C ASP A 57 -1.19 5.05 -10.94
N THR A 58 -0.63 4.09 -11.65
CA THR A 58 0.18 4.32 -12.86
C THR A 58 -0.63 4.81 -14.06
N GLY A 59 -1.95 4.66 -14.04
CA GLY A 59 -2.82 5.15 -15.10
C GLY A 59 -3.10 6.64 -15.01
N ASN A 60 -3.09 7.20 -13.80
CA ASN A 60 -3.43 8.61 -13.55
C ASN A 60 -2.31 9.38 -12.88
N HIS A 61 -1.23 8.71 -12.47
CA HIS A 61 -0.11 9.29 -11.71
C HIS A 61 -0.58 10.02 -10.45
N ASP A 62 -1.55 9.42 -9.77
CA ASP A 62 -2.08 9.88 -8.49
C ASP A 62 -2.01 8.78 -7.42
N VAL A 63 -2.51 9.06 -6.23
CA VAL A 63 -2.60 8.08 -5.14
C VAL A 63 -4.06 7.87 -4.80
N ARG A 64 -4.50 6.61 -4.76
CA ARG A 64 -5.88 6.23 -4.49
C ARG A 64 -6.02 5.38 -3.25
N THR A 65 -7.16 5.47 -2.58
CA THR A 65 -7.46 4.66 -1.39
C THR A 65 -7.39 3.16 -1.69
N GLU A 66 -7.79 2.74 -2.88
CA GLU A 66 -7.69 1.34 -3.33
C GLU A 66 -6.24 0.86 -3.34
N GLY A 67 -5.35 1.58 -4.04
CA GLY A 67 -3.93 1.24 -4.11
C GLY A 67 -3.27 1.24 -2.73
N MET A 68 -3.55 2.27 -1.90
CA MET A 68 -3.03 2.37 -0.54
C MET A 68 -3.52 1.21 0.34
N SER A 69 -4.79 0.83 0.25
CA SER A 69 -5.36 -0.27 1.03
C SER A 69 -4.79 -1.61 0.61
N TYR A 70 -4.62 -1.86 -0.68
CA TYR A 70 -3.97 -3.08 -1.18
C TYR A 70 -2.51 -3.16 -0.76
N GLY A 71 -1.76 -2.07 -0.89
CA GLY A 71 -0.38 -2.01 -0.42
C GLY A 71 -0.25 -2.32 1.08
N MET A 72 -1.09 -1.72 1.92
CA MET A 72 -1.11 -2.02 3.36
C MET A 72 -1.52 -3.46 3.66
N MET A 73 -2.51 -4.02 2.94
CA MET A 73 -2.91 -5.42 3.10
C MET A 73 -1.77 -6.38 2.73
N VAL A 74 -1.05 -6.12 1.64
CA VAL A 74 0.14 -6.89 1.25
C VAL A 74 1.21 -6.80 2.35
N CYS A 75 1.47 -5.61 2.90
CA CYS A 75 2.41 -5.43 3.99
C CYS A 75 2.06 -6.28 5.22
N VAL A 76 0.78 -6.34 5.60
CA VAL A 76 0.32 -7.19 6.71
C VAL A 76 0.58 -8.67 6.41
N GLN A 77 0.20 -9.15 5.22
CA GLN A 77 0.38 -10.56 4.83
C GLN A 77 1.86 -10.96 4.75
N MET A 78 2.73 -10.03 4.34
CA MET A 78 4.16 -10.27 4.17
C MET A 78 4.98 -9.91 5.42
N ASN A 79 4.34 -9.53 6.54
CA ASN A 79 4.99 -9.07 7.78
C ASN A 79 5.95 -7.87 7.56
N ARG A 80 5.52 -6.90 6.75
CA ARG A 80 6.29 -5.71 6.38
C ARG A 80 5.79 -4.48 7.13
N LYS A 81 6.04 -4.45 8.43
CA LYS A 81 5.55 -3.38 9.31
C LYS A 81 6.09 -1.99 8.92
N LYS A 82 7.35 -1.91 8.52
CA LYS A 82 7.98 -0.63 8.14
C LYS A 82 7.23 0.03 6.97
N GLU A 83 6.98 -0.72 5.91
CA GLU A 83 6.27 -0.26 4.72
C GLU A 83 4.81 0.08 5.04
N PHE A 84 4.16 -0.75 5.86
CA PHE A 84 2.80 -0.45 6.36
C PHE A 84 2.74 0.89 7.09
N ASP A 85 3.62 1.11 8.06
CA ASP A 85 3.65 2.35 8.86
C ASP A 85 3.86 3.59 7.96
N ARG A 86 4.71 3.47 6.93
CA ARG A 86 4.97 4.54 5.96
C ARG A 86 3.74 4.86 5.11
N LEU A 87 3.05 3.83 4.60
CA LEU A 87 1.80 3.98 3.85
C LEU A 87 0.71 4.59 4.73
N TRP A 88 0.54 4.09 5.95
CA TRP A 88 -0.45 4.60 6.89
C TRP A 88 -0.21 6.06 7.25
N LYS A 89 1.05 6.42 7.52
CA LYS A 89 1.42 7.81 7.82
C LYS A 89 1.08 8.72 6.65
N TRP A 90 1.38 8.32 5.42
CA TRP A 90 1.06 9.09 4.22
C TRP A 90 -0.45 9.31 4.06
N VAL A 91 -1.25 8.25 4.18
CA VAL A 91 -2.72 8.32 4.09
C VAL A 91 -3.30 9.25 5.16
N ARG A 92 -2.81 9.14 6.40
CA ARG A 92 -3.24 10.01 7.49
C ARG A 92 -2.87 11.48 7.27
N THR A 93 -1.77 11.75 6.62
CA THR A 93 -1.27 13.10 6.40
C THR A 93 -1.98 13.80 5.24
N TYR A 94 -2.24 13.09 4.14
CA TYR A 94 -2.67 13.71 2.89
C TYR A 94 -4.09 13.37 2.45
N MET A 95 -4.65 12.26 2.90
CA MET A 95 -5.97 11.81 2.47
C MET A 95 -7.03 11.90 3.57
N TYR A 96 -6.65 11.92 4.84
CA TYR A 96 -7.61 12.02 5.93
C TYR A 96 -8.27 13.39 5.99
N ILE A 97 -9.61 13.41 6.07
CA ILE A 97 -10.42 14.63 6.09
C ILE A 97 -10.76 14.97 7.54
N GLU A 98 -10.18 16.06 8.05
CA GLU A 98 -10.34 16.47 9.44
C GLU A 98 -11.61 17.29 9.69
N ASP A 99 -12.10 18.01 8.66
CA ASP A 99 -13.23 18.91 8.77
C ASP A 99 -14.21 18.82 7.59
N GLY A 100 -15.39 19.42 7.74
CA GLY A 100 -16.42 19.48 6.71
C GLY A 100 -17.24 18.20 6.55
N PRO A 101 -18.02 18.09 5.47
CA PRO A 101 -18.96 16.97 5.24
C PRO A 101 -18.30 15.60 5.17
N GLY A 102 -17.02 15.55 4.77
CA GLY A 102 -16.23 14.32 4.69
C GLY A 102 -15.43 13.98 5.95
N LYS A 103 -15.65 14.69 7.05
CA LYS A 103 -14.91 14.48 8.31
C LYS A 103 -14.89 13.02 8.74
N ASN A 104 -13.69 12.54 9.15
CA ASN A 104 -13.40 11.18 9.56
C ASN A 104 -13.40 10.13 8.42
N TYR A 105 -13.54 10.57 7.17
CA TYR A 105 -13.31 9.75 5.99
C TYR A 105 -11.96 10.07 5.35
N PHE A 106 -11.63 9.33 4.30
CA PHE A 106 -10.44 9.57 3.48
C PHE A 106 -10.89 10.04 2.10
N ALA A 107 -10.15 11.01 1.53
CA ALA A 107 -10.30 11.35 0.13
C ALA A 107 -9.98 10.12 -0.73
N TRP A 108 -10.76 9.88 -1.78
CA TRP A 108 -10.57 8.71 -2.63
C TRP A 108 -9.31 8.78 -3.50
N SER A 109 -8.85 10.01 -3.80
CA SER A 109 -7.57 10.25 -4.51
C SER A 109 -6.85 11.48 -3.99
N CYS A 110 -5.53 11.51 -4.19
CA CYS A 110 -4.66 12.63 -3.86
C CYS A 110 -3.56 12.75 -4.92
N ALA A 111 -3.34 13.94 -5.47
CA ALA A 111 -2.25 14.17 -6.41
C ALA A 111 -0.89 14.13 -5.70
N VAL A 112 0.10 13.45 -6.30
CA VAL A 112 1.46 13.35 -5.75
C VAL A 112 2.11 14.73 -5.58
N SER A 113 1.80 15.69 -6.45
CA SER A 113 2.32 17.07 -6.38
C SER A 113 1.93 17.83 -5.11
N TYR A 114 0.80 17.48 -4.46
CA TYR A 114 0.41 18.07 -3.18
C TYR A 114 1.31 17.66 -2.01
N THR A 115 2.01 16.54 -2.12
CA THR A 115 2.90 16.06 -1.06
C THR A 115 4.13 16.95 -0.88
N HIS A 116 4.59 17.63 -1.93
CA HIS A 116 5.72 18.55 -1.87
C HIS A 116 5.34 19.91 -1.26
N LEU A 117 4.11 20.38 -1.45
CA LEU A 117 3.67 21.68 -0.94
C LEU A 117 3.45 21.65 0.57
N ARG A 118 2.78 20.60 1.12
CA ARG A 118 2.55 20.48 2.57
C ARG A 118 3.81 20.12 3.37
N ALA A 119 4.79 19.45 2.78
CA ALA A 119 6.07 19.20 3.45
C ALA A 119 6.86 20.49 3.72
N HIS A 120 6.62 21.55 2.95
CA HIS A 120 7.21 22.87 3.19
C HIS A 120 6.42 23.71 4.22
N GLU A 121 5.10 23.55 4.31
CA GLU A 121 4.28 24.30 5.26
C GLU A 121 4.48 23.85 6.71
N THR A 122 4.74 22.55 6.96
CA THR A 122 5.01 22.03 8.31
C THR A 122 6.40 22.37 8.86
N LEU A 123 7.32 22.87 8.02
CA LEU A 123 8.65 23.33 8.44
C LEU A 123 8.72 24.83 8.73
N SER A 124 7.70 25.60 8.38
CA SER A 124 7.67 27.07 8.59
C SER A 124 6.87 27.51 9.82
N ASP A 125 6.21 26.58 10.54
CA ASP A 125 5.41 26.86 11.73
C ASP A 125 6.09 26.37 13.05
N LEU A 126 7.40 26.14 13.02
CA LEU A 126 8.27 25.93 14.19
C LEU A 126 9.36 27.01 14.19
#